data_a247eb4d9deff36bb68e3adcee215f71
#
_entry.id   a247eb4d9deff36bb68e3adcee215f71
#
_cell.length_a   1.000
_cell.length_b   1.000
_cell.length_c   1.000
_cell.angle_alpha   90.00
_cell.angle_beta   90.00
_cell.angle_gamma   90.00
#
_symmetry.space_group_name_H-M   'P 1'
#
loop_
_entity.id
_entity.type
_entity.pdbx_description
1 polymer ?
#
loop_
_entity_poly.entity_id
_entity_poly.type
_entity_poly.pdbx_seq_one_letter_code
_entity_poly.pdbx_strand_id
1 'polypeptide(L)'
;MEKLQLPNGLCVSPVALGAMNFGSTTSKEEAYEVLDTYIDLGGNFIDTSNNYAHWAGTGDESETLLGEYFRDRGNRDKVILATKVGFDRHGKGAGLKKEQIEYWIDESLRKLRTDYIDLYYAHTDDMNTPIEEIMEAFDRLVKKGKVRHLGASNYDTWRLAEANMTAKANGWTEYTVMQQRYSYLHARGEVAPKYTFNEIVDRERLRYLYDKNMPLVSYACLCKGAYEDESRLPEDCIAGARMALVHKMAQEKGLNPSAIAIAWMTNLHRLPGMPRVIPLFSATPAQLRDNLRGVTLTLTDEELELMKNT
;
A
#
# COMPACT_ATOMS: atom_id res chain seq x y z
N MET A 1 6.57 16.82 -4.58
CA MET A 1 5.39 16.16 -5.19
C MET A 1 4.11 16.89 -4.77
N GLU A 2 3.19 17.16 -5.69
CA GLU A 2 1.86 17.65 -5.36
C GLU A 2 1.08 16.60 -4.59
N LYS A 3 0.36 17.02 -3.54
CA LYS A 3 -0.39 16.11 -2.69
C LYS A 3 -1.77 15.82 -3.28
N LEU A 4 -2.25 14.62 -3.01
CA LEU A 4 -3.61 14.18 -3.37
C LEU A 4 -4.52 14.32 -2.16
N GLN A 5 -5.62 15.03 -2.33
CA GLN A 5 -6.71 15.02 -1.36
C GLN A 5 -7.58 13.78 -1.62
N LEU A 6 -7.60 12.85 -0.66
CA LEU A 6 -8.44 11.66 -0.74
C LEU A 6 -9.86 11.96 -0.25
N PRO A 7 -10.87 11.18 -0.68
CA PRO A 7 -12.27 11.40 -0.29
C PRO A 7 -12.52 11.36 1.23
N ASN A 8 -11.70 10.61 1.96
CA ASN A 8 -11.75 10.51 3.41
C ASN A 8 -11.07 11.66 4.17
N GLY A 9 -10.55 12.66 3.47
CA GLY A 9 -9.86 13.82 4.06
C GLY A 9 -8.34 13.67 4.22
N LEU A 10 -7.76 12.50 3.95
CA LEU A 10 -6.30 12.34 3.97
C LEU A 10 -5.65 13.13 2.82
N CYS A 11 -4.59 13.87 3.12
CA CYS A 11 -3.77 14.58 2.15
C CYS A 11 -2.42 13.84 2.00
N VAL A 12 -2.29 13.01 0.95
CA VAL A 12 -1.17 12.07 0.75
C VAL A 12 -0.34 12.42 -0.48
N SER A 13 0.92 12.01 -0.48
CA SER A 13 1.71 11.96 -1.72
C SER A 13 1.11 10.95 -2.70
N PRO A 14 1.27 11.18 -4.03
CA PRO A 14 0.69 10.29 -5.05
C PRO A 14 1.31 8.89 -5.11
N VAL A 15 2.33 8.65 -4.30
CA VAL A 15 2.95 7.33 -4.05
C VAL A 15 3.17 7.13 -2.56
N ALA A 16 3.21 5.89 -2.11
CA ALA A 16 3.53 5.52 -0.74
C ALA A 16 4.90 4.83 -0.65
N LEU A 17 5.64 5.10 0.42
CA LEU A 17 6.91 4.42 0.73
C LEU A 17 6.65 3.22 1.61
N GLY A 18 7.04 2.04 1.14
CA GLY A 18 6.95 0.78 1.89
C GLY A 18 8.17 0.57 2.79
N ALA A 19 7.93 0.38 4.08
CA ALA A 19 8.95 0.14 5.09
C ALA A 19 9.14 -1.35 5.42
N MET A 20 8.64 -2.26 4.57
CA MET A 20 8.60 -3.70 4.85
C MET A 20 9.98 -4.30 5.23
N ASN A 21 11.04 -3.79 4.63
CA ASN A 21 12.41 -4.30 4.80
C ASN A 21 13.23 -3.52 5.83
N PHE A 22 12.69 -2.48 6.44
CA PHE A 22 13.43 -1.64 7.38
C PHE A 22 13.77 -2.41 8.65
N GLY A 23 15.05 -2.35 9.05
CA GLY A 23 15.57 -3.10 10.19
C GLY A 23 15.78 -4.59 9.89
N SER A 24 15.68 -5.02 8.63
CA SER A 24 15.98 -6.39 8.20
C SER A 24 17.00 -6.39 7.07
N THR A 25 16.58 -6.45 5.82
CA THR A 25 17.49 -6.36 4.65
C THR A 25 17.91 -4.91 4.33
N THR A 26 17.22 -3.91 4.87
CA THR A 26 17.60 -2.50 4.82
C THR A 26 18.10 -2.09 6.22
N SER A 27 19.34 -1.67 6.31
CA SER A 27 19.96 -1.22 7.56
C SER A 27 19.26 0.04 8.10
N LYS A 28 19.56 0.41 9.36
CA LYS A 28 19.02 1.62 9.96
C LYS A 28 19.49 2.87 9.21
N GLU A 29 20.75 2.93 8.87
CA GLU A 29 21.38 4.05 8.17
C GLU A 29 20.75 4.24 6.79
N GLU A 30 20.62 3.16 6.03
CA GLU A 30 19.96 3.16 4.72
C GLU A 30 18.47 3.56 4.81
N ALA A 31 17.75 3.01 5.79
CA ALA A 31 16.35 3.35 6.01
C ALA A 31 16.16 4.85 6.31
N TYR A 32 17.06 5.43 7.14
CA TYR A 32 17.03 6.86 7.43
C TYR A 32 17.31 7.69 6.17
N GLU A 33 18.28 7.30 5.35
CA GLU A 33 18.58 7.98 4.08
C GLU A 33 17.40 7.91 3.11
N VAL A 34 16.74 6.74 3.02
CA VAL A 34 15.52 6.56 2.20
C VAL A 34 14.40 7.47 2.69
N LEU A 35 14.15 7.50 4.00
CA LEU A 35 13.09 8.32 4.61
C LEU A 35 13.36 9.81 4.43
N ASP A 36 14.57 10.27 4.70
CA ASP A 36 14.96 11.67 4.50
C ASP A 36 14.82 12.06 3.02
N THR A 37 15.33 11.21 2.11
CA THR A 37 15.20 11.45 0.65
C THR A 37 13.73 11.52 0.22
N TYR A 38 12.88 10.60 0.71
CA TYR A 38 11.47 10.58 0.36
C TYR A 38 10.73 11.83 0.82
N ILE A 39 10.98 12.26 2.06
CA ILE A 39 10.36 13.46 2.65
C ILE A 39 10.85 14.73 1.94
N ASP A 40 12.15 14.83 1.67
CA ASP A 40 12.76 15.98 0.96
C ASP A 40 12.19 16.13 -0.47
N LEU A 41 11.88 15.02 -1.13
CA LEU A 41 11.20 15.00 -2.45
C LEU A 41 9.69 15.26 -2.35
N GLY A 42 9.20 15.56 -1.16
CA GLY A 42 7.81 15.89 -0.90
C GLY A 42 6.91 14.68 -0.66
N GLY A 43 7.45 13.50 -0.36
CA GLY A 43 6.68 12.33 0.09
C GLY A 43 6.15 12.54 1.51
N ASN A 44 5.01 11.94 1.84
CA ASN A 44 4.50 11.95 3.21
C ASN A 44 3.69 10.70 3.57
N PHE A 45 3.53 9.73 2.67
CA PHE A 45 2.74 8.53 2.94
C PHE A 45 3.68 7.34 3.16
N ILE A 46 3.78 6.88 4.40
CA ILE A 46 4.67 5.78 4.82
C ILE A 46 3.81 4.61 5.27
N ASP A 47 4.11 3.41 4.76
CA ASP A 47 3.38 2.17 5.02
C ASP A 47 4.26 1.14 5.72
N THR A 48 3.81 0.66 6.86
CA THR A 48 4.41 -0.44 7.62
C THR A 48 3.35 -1.47 8.05
N SER A 49 3.70 -2.40 8.93
CA SER A 49 2.82 -3.38 9.55
C SER A 49 3.41 -3.91 10.85
N ASN A 50 2.55 -4.38 11.75
CA ASN A 50 2.94 -4.96 13.02
C ASN A 50 3.79 -6.25 12.92
N ASN A 51 3.86 -6.87 11.71
CA ASN A 51 4.58 -8.12 11.47
C ASN A 51 5.70 -8.01 10.43
N TYR A 52 6.02 -6.82 9.94
CA TYR A 52 7.08 -6.67 8.94
C TYR A 52 8.45 -6.99 9.52
N ALA A 53 9.30 -7.60 8.69
CA ALA A 53 10.60 -8.15 9.05
C ALA A 53 10.58 -9.43 9.94
N HIS A 54 9.39 -10.05 10.20
CA HIS A 54 9.30 -11.29 10.99
C HIS A 54 10.12 -12.46 10.42
N TRP A 55 10.39 -12.47 9.13
CA TRP A 55 11.21 -13.49 8.43
C TRP A 55 12.72 -13.35 8.71
N ALA A 56 13.16 -12.22 9.23
CA ALA A 56 14.56 -11.93 9.54
C ALA A 56 14.80 -11.63 11.01
N GLY A 57 13.73 -11.45 11.80
CA GLY A 57 13.82 -11.05 13.19
C GLY A 57 12.56 -11.34 13.98
N THR A 58 12.17 -10.38 14.81
CA THR A 58 11.01 -10.50 15.71
C THR A 58 9.69 -10.06 15.09
N GLY A 59 9.74 -9.34 13.95
CA GLY A 59 8.61 -8.64 13.34
C GLY A 59 8.30 -7.28 13.98
N ASP A 60 9.18 -6.81 14.88
CA ASP A 60 9.09 -5.48 15.50
C ASP A 60 9.94 -4.44 14.78
N GLU A 61 10.83 -4.89 13.91
CA GLU A 61 11.95 -4.11 13.40
C GLU A 61 11.47 -2.87 12.63
N SER A 62 10.54 -3.05 11.71
CA SER A 62 10.05 -1.95 10.87
C SER A 62 9.35 -0.85 11.68
N GLU A 63 8.40 -1.21 12.55
CA GLU A 63 7.72 -0.22 13.39
C GLU A 63 8.67 0.43 14.41
N THR A 64 9.59 -0.34 15.01
CA THR A 64 10.58 0.19 15.97
C THR A 64 11.51 1.19 15.31
N LEU A 65 12.05 0.85 14.13
CA LEU A 65 12.94 1.74 13.37
C LEU A 65 12.22 3.04 12.98
N LEU A 66 10.99 2.96 12.50
CA LEU A 66 10.19 4.14 12.19
C LEU A 66 9.93 5.01 13.43
N GLY A 67 9.64 4.40 14.58
CA GLY A 67 9.47 5.11 15.84
C GLY A 67 10.75 5.81 16.31
N GLU A 68 11.93 5.19 16.09
CA GLU A 68 13.22 5.86 16.33
C GLU A 68 13.45 7.02 15.38
N TYR A 69 13.17 6.83 14.09
CA TYR A 69 13.30 7.87 13.07
C TYR A 69 12.44 9.10 13.38
N PHE A 70 11.17 8.90 13.72
CA PHE A 70 10.26 10.00 14.05
C PHE A 70 10.70 10.75 15.30
N ARG A 71 11.20 10.07 16.33
CA ARG A 71 11.80 10.69 17.50
C ARG A 71 13.03 11.51 17.13
N ASP A 72 13.94 10.95 16.33
CA ASP A 72 15.23 11.56 16.01
C ASP A 72 15.08 12.76 15.06
N ARG A 73 14.05 12.77 14.21
CA ARG A 73 13.75 13.88 13.26
C ARG A 73 12.68 14.84 13.74
N GLY A 74 11.88 14.49 14.74
CA GLY A 74 10.77 15.32 15.22
C GLY A 74 9.74 15.63 14.14
N ASN A 75 9.42 14.67 13.27
CA ASN A 75 8.62 14.91 12.07
C ASN A 75 7.40 13.97 11.91
N ARG A 76 6.96 13.33 13.01
CA ARG A 76 5.80 12.39 12.97
C ARG A 76 4.52 13.05 12.42
N ASP A 77 4.31 14.32 12.75
CA ASP A 77 3.15 15.12 12.34
C ASP A 77 3.19 15.53 10.85
N LYS A 78 4.33 15.39 10.19
CA LYS A 78 4.50 15.72 8.76
C LYS A 78 4.19 14.56 7.83
N VAL A 79 3.93 13.38 8.37
CA VAL A 79 3.69 12.16 7.60
C VAL A 79 2.30 11.59 7.87
N ILE A 80 1.75 10.95 6.86
CA ILE A 80 0.61 10.04 6.95
C ILE A 80 1.19 8.64 7.15
N LEU A 81 1.03 8.11 8.36
CA LEU A 81 1.57 6.80 8.73
C LEU A 81 0.47 5.75 8.69
N ALA A 82 0.71 4.71 7.89
CA ALA A 82 -0.13 3.53 7.86
C ALA A 82 0.57 2.34 8.51
N THR A 83 -0.16 1.60 9.33
CA THR A 83 0.23 0.27 9.82
C THR A 83 -0.96 -0.69 9.78
N LYS A 84 -0.74 -1.98 10.11
CA LYS A 84 -1.71 -3.04 9.83
C LYS A 84 -1.71 -4.10 10.94
N VAL A 85 -2.86 -4.83 11.02
CA VAL A 85 -3.06 -5.99 11.90
C VAL A 85 -3.79 -7.12 11.16
N GLY A 86 -3.56 -8.37 11.52
CA GLY A 86 -4.32 -9.52 11.01
C GLY A 86 -3.47 -10.74 10.68
N PHE A 87 -2.25 -10.59 10.21
CA PHE A 87 -1.35 -11.73 10.02
C PHE A 87 -0.74 -12.23 11.32
N ASP A 88 -0.48 -13.54 11.36
CA ASP A 88 0.21 -14.16 12.49
C ASP A 88 1.58 -13.54 12.73
N ARG A 89 1.89 -13.42 13.98
CA ARG A 89 3.17 -12.97 14.46
C ARG A 89 3.70 -13.91 15.53
N HIS A 90 4.66 -14.75 15.16
CA HIS A 90 5.34 -15.69 16.06
C HIS A 90 4.40 -16.56 16.90
N GLY A 91 3.37 -17.16 16.26
CA GLY A 91 2.46 -18.07 16.92
C GLY A 91 1.49 -17.41 17.91
N LYS A 92 1.33 -16.08 17.86
CA LYS A 92 0.28 -15.36 18.60
C LYS A 92 -1.07 -15.35 17.89
N GLY A 93 -1.15 -16.07 16.77
CA GLY A 93 -2.35 -16.25 15.96
C GLY A 93 -2.62 -15.11 14.99
N ALA A 94 -2.95 -15.48 13.75
CA ALA A 94 -3.58 -14.58 12.80
C ALA A 94 -5.01 -14.28 13.24
N GLY A 95 -5.56 -13.16 12.78
CA GLY A 95 -6.98 -12.86 12.96
C GLY A 95 -7.27 -11.42 13.36
N LEU A 96 -8.57 -11.15 13.36
CA LEU A 96 -9.13 -9.81 13.62
C LEU A 96 -10.16 -9.84 14.76
N LYS A 97 -10.01 -10.76 15.72
CA LYS A 97 -10.79 -10.72 16.93
C LYS A 97 -10.54 -9.39 17.66
N LYS A 98 -11.55 -8.91 18.34
CA LYS A 98 -11.50 -7.65 19.08
C LYS A 98 -10.24 -7.53 19.96
N GLU A 99 -9.92 -8.58 20.74
CA GLU A 99 -8.77 -8.57 21.65
C GLU A 99 -7.44 -8.47 20.87
N GLN A 100 -7.37 -9.06 19.68
CA GLN A 100 -6.18 -8.98 18.81
C GLN A 100 -6.02 -7.56 18.24
N ILE A 101 -7.10 -6.98 17.73
CA ILE A 101 -7.10 -5.61 17.19
C ILE A 101 -6.69 -4.61 18.28
N GLU A 102 -7.30 -4.70 19.49
CA GLU A 102 -7.02 -3.79 20.61
C GLU A 102 -5.58 -3.98 21.15
N TYR A 103 -5.08 -5.20 21.23
CA TYR A 103 -3.70 -5.47 21.65
C TYR A 103 -2.68 -4.95 20.66
N TRP A 104 -2.86 -5.25 19.37
CA TRP A 104 -1.85 -4.91 18.37
C TRP A 104 -1.77 -3.42 18.06
N ILE A 105 -2.87 -2.67 18.17
CA ILE A 105 -2.78 -1.20 18.02
C ILE A 105 -1.94 -0.58 19.13
N ASP A 106 -2.07 -1.05 20.38
CA ASP A 106 -1.30 -0.52 21.49
C ASP A 106 0.19 -0.84 21.34
N GLU A 107 0.53 -2.04 20.90
CA GLU A 107 1.91 -2.42 20.59
C GLU A 107 2.48 -1.61 19.42
N SER A 108 1.71 -1.37 18.36
CA SER A 108 2.14 -0.53 17.24
C SER A 108 2.39 0.91 17.67
N LEU A 109 1.48 1.52 18.44
CA LEU A 109 1.66 2.88 18.97
C LEU A 109 2.91 2.99 19.83
N ARG A 110 3.15 2.00 20.71
CA ARG A 110 4.34 1.94 21.58
C ARG A 110 5.64 1.89 20.76
N LYS A 111 5.71 1.02 19.74
CA LYS A 111 6.89 0.85 18.87
C LYS A 111 7.12 2.09 18.00
N LEU A 112 6.07 2.59 17.38
CA LEU A 112 6.09 3.77 16.52
C LEU A 112 6.26 5.08 17.30
N ARG A 113 6.20 5.03 18.66
CA ARG A 113 6.38 6.19 19.56
C ARG A 113 5.45 7.35 19.22
N THR A 114 4.18 7.03 19.02
CA THR A 114 3.14 8.01 18.63
C THR A 114 1.83 7.66 19.33
N ASP A 115 0.97 8.63 19.51
CA ASP A 115 -0.33 8.46 20.16
C ASP A 115 -1.44 8.12 19.16
N TYR A 116 -1.17 8.19 17.86
CA TYR A 116 -2.15 7.93 16.81
C TYR A 116 -1.53 7.34 15.55
N ILE A 117 -2.36 6.60 14.81
CA ILE A 117 -2.10 6.11 13.44
C ILE A 117 -3.04 6.85 12.49
N ASP A 118 -2.51 7.32 11.36
CA ASP A 118 -3.34 8.03 10.37
C ASP A 118 -4.24 7.07 9.60
N LEU A 119 -3.72 5.88 9.23
CA LEU A 119 -4.47 4.87 8.48
C LEU A 119 -4.14 3.46 9.02
N TYR A 120 -5.14 2.78 9.56
CA TYR A 120 -4.98 1.44 10.13
C TYR A 120 -5.69 0.42 9.26
N TYR A 121 -4.96 -0.58 8.78
CA TYR A 121 -5.50 -1.61 7.91
C TYR A 121 -5.83 -2.90 8.66
N ALA A 122 -6.97 -3.51 8.32
CA ALA A 122 -7.08 -4.95 8.35
C ALA A 122 -6.15 -5.50 7.25
N HIS A 123 -5.05 -6.19 7.64
CA HIS A 123 -3.99 -6.62 6.72
C HIS A 123 -4.43 -7.78 5.82
N THR A 124 -5.36 -8.57 6.31
CA THR A 124 -6.06 -9.64 5.61
C THR A 124 -7.42 -9.82 6.25
N ASP A 125 -8.36 -10.43 5.52
CA ASP A 125 -9.65 -10.81 6.08
C ASP A 125 -9.51 -11.94 7.12
N ASP A 126 -10.45 -12.00 8.03
CA ASP A 126 -10.61 -13.09 9.00
C ASP A 126 -12.04 -13.63 8.94
N MET A 127 -12.23 -14.64 8.10
CA MET A 127 -13.52 -15.31 7.91
C MET A 127 -14.01 -16.09 9.15
N ASN A 128 -13.15 -16.27 10.17
CA ASN A 128 -13.52 -16.96 11.41
C ASN A 128 -14.07 -16.00 12.48
N THR A 129 -13.95 -14.69 12.26
CA THR A 129 -14.48 -13.66 13.14
C THR A 129 -15.69 -12.98 12.49
N PRO A 130 -16.83 -12.84 13.18
CA PRO A 130 -17.98 -12.10 12.65
C PRO A 130 -17.59 -10.69 12.19
N ILE A 131 -18.10 -10.27 11.03
CA ILE A 131 -17.74 -8.96 10.47
C ILE A 131 -18.16 -7.81 11.37
N GLU A 132 -19.24 -7.98 12.11
CA GLU A 132 -19.72 -7.02 13.09
C GLU A 132 -18.71 -6.81 14.21
N GLU A 133 -18.11 -7.88 14.74
CA GLU A 133 -17.10 -7.80 15.79
C GLU A 133 -15.85 -7.05 15.27
N ILE A 134 -15.41 -7.38 14.04
CA ILE A 134 -14.27 -6.72 13.40
C ILE A 134 -14.52 -5.22 13.26
N MET A 135 -15.65 -4.84 12.66
CA MET A 135 -15.95 -3.44 12.38
C MET A 135 -16.21 -2.63 13.67
N GLU A 136 -16.87 -3.21 14.65
CA GLU A 136 -17.05 -2.57 15.96
C GLU A 136 -15.71 -2.32 16.66
N ALA A 137 -14.79 -3.30 16.63
CA ALA A 137 -13.47 -3.16 17.24
C ALA A 137 -12.65 -2.04 16.58
N PHE A 138 -12.62 -1.96 15.24
CA PHE A 138 -11.96 -0.88 14.53
C PHE A 138 -12.59 0.49 14.80
N ASP A 139 -13.93 0.59 14.80
CA ASP A 139 -14.64 1.83 15.12
C ASP A 139 -14.31 2.36 16.53
N ARG A 140 -14.19 1.46 17.51
CA ARG A 140 -13.75 1.82 18.88
C ARG A 140 -12.36 2.48 18.88
N LEU A 141 -11.43 2.03 18.03
CA LEU A 141 -10.11 2.64 17.94
C LEU A 141 -10.19 4.06 17.40
N VAL A 142 -11.05 4.30 16.40
CA VAL A 142 -11.30 5.64 15.87
C VAL A 142 -11.94 6.54 16.93
N LYS A 143 -12.96 6.07 17.61
CA LYS A 143 -13.63 6.81 18.70
C LYS A 143 -12.71 7.14 19.89
N LYS A 144 -11.71 6.27 20.15
CA LYS A 144 -10.66 6.50 21.17
C LYS A 144 -9.55 7.45 20.68
N GLY A 145 -9.56 7.86 19.40
CA GLY A 145 -8.54 8.72 18.81
C GLY A 145 -7.19 8.04 18.52
N LYS A 146 -7.10 6.71 18.72
CA LYS A 146 -5.89 5.94 18.40
C LYS A 146 -5.65 5.80 16.89
N VAL A 147 -6.72 5.84 16.11
CA VAL A 147 -6.72 5.68 14.66
C VAL A 147 -7.58 6.78 14.04
N ARG A 148 -7.14 7.36 12.93
CA ARG A 148 -7.90 8.41 12.22
C ARG A 148 -8.77 7.85 11.10
N HIS A 149 -8.22 6.93 10.31
CA HIS A 149 -8.90 6.31 9.17
C HIS A 149 -8.67 4.82 9.12
N LEU A 150 -9.63 4.09 8.54
CA LEU A 150 -9.58 2.64 8.38
C LEU A 150 -9.39 2.25 6.92
N GLY A 151 -8.65 1.17 6.69
CA GLY A 151 -8.48 0.53 5.40
C GLY A 151 -8.57 -0.98 5.47
N ALA A 152 -8.82 -1.62 4.33
CA ALA A 152 -8.78 -3.07 4.17
C ALA A 152 -7.69 -3.47 3.18
N SER A 153 -7.02 -4.57 3.43
CA SER A 153 -6.02 -5.15 2.55
C SER A 153 -6.30 -6.64 2.37
N ASN A 154 -6.15 -7.15 1.14
CA ASN A 154 -6.36 -8.56 0.84
C ASN A 154 -7.79 -9.04 1.18
N TYR A 155 -8.76 -8.21 0.88
CA TYR A 155 -10.19 -8.52 1.01
C TYR A 155 -10.79 -8.83 -0.34
N ASP A 156 -11.68 -9.79 -0.41
CA ASP A 156 -12.59 -9.95 -1.53
C ASP A 156 -13.53 -8.75 -1.63
N THR A 157 -13.95 -8.41 -2.86
CA THR A 157 -14.83 -7.25 -3.08
C THR A 157 -16.15 -7.37 -2.31
N TRP A 158 -16.76 -8.57 -2.34
CA TRP A 158 -18.01 -8.82 -1.61
C TRP A 158 -17.85 -8.65 -0.10
N ARG A 159 -16.71 -9.10 0.45
CA ARG A 159 -16.41 -9.02 1.88
C ARG A 159 -16.13 -7.57 2.31
N LEU A 160 -15.41 -6.81 1.49
CA LEU A 160 -15.23 -5.37 1.70
C LEU A 160 -16.57 -4.62 1.67
N ALA A 161 -17.45 -4.99 0.73
CA ALA A 161 -18.80 -4.42 0.64
C ALA A 161 -19.63 -4.75 1.89
N GLU A 162 -19.61 -6.01 2.34
CA GLU A 162 -20.29 -6.46 3.56
C GLU A 162 -19.79 -5.70 4.78
N ALA A 163 -18.47 -5.58 4.96
CA ALA A 163 -17.87 -4.81 6.07
C ALA A 163 -18.38 -3.37 6.11
N ASN A 164 -18.34 -2.68 4.98
CA ASN A 164 -18.78 -1.28 4.91
C ASN A 164 -20.31 -1.13 5.05
N MET A 165 -21.09 -2.07 4.55
CA MET A 165 -22.54 -2.08 4.77
C MET A 165 -22.89 -2.29 6.25
N THR A 166 -22.20 -3.21 6.91
CA THR A 166 -22.33 -3.47 8.35
C THR A 166 -21.94 -2.23 9.18
N ALA A 167 -20.80 -1.63 8.87
CA ALA A 167 -20.36 -0.40 9.54
C ALA A 167 -21.41 0.72 9.38
N LYS A 168 -21.87 0.96 8.18
CA LYS A 168 -22.87 1.98 7.87
C LYS A 168 -24.20 1.74 8.59
N ALA A 169 -24.67 0.50 8.62
CA ALA A 169 -25.93 0.14 9.28
C ALA A 169 -25.88 0.39 10.81
N ASN A 170 -24.69 0.29 11.41
CA ASN A 170 -24.46 0.48 12.84
C ASN A 170 -23.93 1.88 13.23
N GLY A 171 -23.72 2.78 12.26
CA GLY A 171 -23.12 4.10 12.50
C GLY A 171 -21.65 4.02 12.91
N TRP A 172 -20.94 3.00 12.43
CA TRP A 172 -19.50 2.81 12.65
C TRP A 172 -18.67 3.35 11.49
N THR A 173 -17.38 3.48 11.74
CA THR A 173 -16.40 3.93 10.74
C THR A 173 -16.20 2.88 9.66
N GLU A 174 -16.33 3.28 8.39
CA GLU A 174 -16.13 2.42 7.22
C GLU A 174 -14.66 2.32 6.84
N TYR A 175 -14.27 1.25 6.13
CA TYR A 175 -13.01 1.21 5.39
C TYR A 175 -13.09 2.19 4.22
N THR A 176 -12.09 3.08 4.12
CA THR A 176 -12.07 4.16 3.13
C THR A 176 -10.94 4.05 2.13
N VAL A 177 -10.03 3.10 2.31
CA VAL A 177 -8.89 2.83 1.44
C VAL A 177 -8.74 1.32 1.29
N MET A 178 -8.54 0.84 0.07
CA MET A 178 -8.15 -0.54 -0.18
C MET A 178 -6.66 -0.62 -0.48
N GLN A 179 -5.96 -1.61 0.13
CA GLN A 179 -4.60 -1.95 -0.25
C GLN A 179 -4.57 -3.35 -0.85
N GLN A 180 -4.17 -3.49 -2.13
CA GLN A 180 -4.15 -4.76 -2.85
C GLN A 180 -3.03 -4.82 -3.86
N ARG A 181 -2.60 -6.05 -4.21
CA ARG A 181 -1.61 -6.27 -5.26
C ARG A 181 -2.13 -5.78 -6.61
N TYR A 182 -1.42 -4.85 -7.21
CA TYR A 182 -1.71 -4.36 -8.56
C TYR A 182 -0.44 -3.84 -9.23
N SER A 183 -0.28 -4.09 -10.52
CA SER A 183 0.83 -3.62 -11.33
C SER A 183 0.38 -3.40 -12.77
N TYR A 184 1.25 -2.82 -13.60
CA TYR A 184 0.97 -2.72 -15.04
C TYR A 184 1.01 -4.09 -15.72
N LEU A 185 1.85 -5.03 -15.24
CA LEU A 185 1.91 -6.39 -15.80
C LEU A 185 0.69 -7.21 -15.41
N HIS A 186 0.23 -8.05 -16.35
CA HIS A 186 -0.91 -8.93 -16.12
C HIS A 186 -0.56 -10.12 -15.24
N ALA A 187 -1.58 -10.61 -14.51
CA ALA A 187 -1.51 -11.92 -13.88
C ALA A 187 -1.50 -13.03 -14.95
N ARG A 188 -0.77 -14.10 -14.66
CA ARG A 188 -0.83 -15.36 -15.41
C ARG A 188 -1.96 -16.20 -14.79
N GLY A 189 -3.11 -16.23 -15.45
CA GLY A 189 -4.34 -16.81 -14.88
C GLY A 189 -4.27 -18.31 -14.53
N GLU A 190 -3.37 -19.06 -15.19
CA GLU A 190 -3.14 -20.48 -14.92
C GLU A 190 -2.17 -20.75 -13.75
N VAL A 191 -1.52 -19.72 -13.22
CA VAL A 191 -0.57 -19.83 -12.09
C VAL A 191 -1.24 -19.27 -10.85
N ALA A 192 -1.54 -20.15 -9.89
CA ALA A 192 -2.03 -19.70 -8.60
C ALA A 192 -0.99 -18.81 -7.90
N PRO A 193 -1.40 -17.71 -7.26
CA PRO A 193 -0.49 -16.90 -6.48
C PRO A 193 0.11 -17.74 -5.35
N LYS A 194 1.38 -17.46 -5.01
CA LYS A 194 2.10 -18.18 -3.93
C LYS A 194 1.33 -18.18 -2.60
N TYR A 195 0.58 -17.15 -2.36
CA TYR A 195 -0.31 -17.01 -1.21
C TYR A 195 -1.71 -16.65 -1.71
N THR A 196 -2.73 -17.29 -1.20
CA THR A 196 -4.14 -17.10 -1.61
C THR A 196 -4.62 -15.65 -1.46
N PHE A 197 -4.05 -14.88 -0.51
CA PHE A 197 -4.35 -13.47 -0.33
C PHE A 197 -3.62 -12.52 -1.30
N ASN A 198 -2.64 -13.02 -2.09
CA ASN A 198 -1.85 -12.20 -3.04
C ASN A 198 -2.51 -12.05 -4.41
N GLU A 199 -3.82 -12.12 -4.49
CA GLU A 199 -4.53 -11.94 -5.75
C GLU A 199 -4.29 -10.55 -6.33
N ILE A 200 -4.05 -10.52 -7.64
CA ILE A 200 -3.94 -9.27 -8.40
C ILE A 200 -5.35 -8.71 -8.57
N VAL A 201 -5.50 -7.42 -8.37
CA VAL A 201 -6.76 -6.71 -8.58
C VAL A 201 -7.30 -6.96 -9.99
N ASP A 202 -8.53 -7.44 -10.07
CA ASP A 202 -9.26 -7.66 -11.31
C ASP A 202 -10.13 -6.44 -11.71
N ARG A 203 -10.80 -6.59 -12.84
CA ARG A 203 -11.67 -5.52 -13.38
C ARG A 203 -12.88 -5.24 -12.49
N GLU A 204 -13.44 -6.26 -11.86
CA GLU A 204 -14.61 -6.13 -10.98
C GLU A 204 -14.25 -5.30 -9.76
N ARG A 205 -13.12 -5.60 -9.12
CA ARG A 205 -12.62 -4.88 -7.96
C ARG A 205 -12.28 -3.42 -8.28
N LEU A 206 -11.63 -3.16 -9.43
CA LEU A 206 -11.37 -1.78 -9.90
C LEU A 206 -12.68 -1.00 -10.08
N ARG A 207 -13.70 -1.62 -10.66
CA ARG A 207 -15.00 -1.01 -10.86
C ARG A 207 -15.70 -0.68 -9.54
N TYR A 208 -15.67 -1.61 -8.57
CA TYR A 208 -16.21 -1.38 -7.23
C TYR A 208 -15.52 -0.19 -6.56
N LEU A 209 -14.20 -0.14 -6.58
CA LEU A 209 -13.43 0.95 -5.99
C LEU A 209 -13.75 2.32 -6.63
N TYR A 210 -13.89 2.33 -7.96
CA TYR A 210 -14.31 3.53 -8.68
C TYR A 210 -15.72 3.99 -8.26
N ASP A 211 -16.70 3.09 -8.27
CA ASP A 211 -18.10 3.41 -7.93
C ASP A 211 -18.25 3.85 -6.46
N LYS A 212 -17.36 3.40 -5.56
CA LYS A 212 -17.31 3.81 -4.16
C LYS A 212 -16.39 5.01 -3.90
N ASN A 213 -15.75 5.56 -4.93
CA ASN A 213 -14.73 6.61 -4.79
C ASN A 213 -13.63 6.25 -3.76
N MET A 214 -13.24 4.98 -3.74
CA MET A 214 -12.26 4.41 -2.82
C MET A 214 -10.90 4.29 -3.52
N PRO A 215 -9.83 4.93 -3.01
CA PRO A 215 -8.50 4.80 -3.59
C PRO A 215 -7.93 3.40 -3.36
N LEU A 216 -7.12 2.94 -4.33
CA LEU A 216 -6.34 1.71 -4.27
C LEU A 216 -4.87 2.05 -3.96
N VAL A 217 -4.37 1.60 -2.82
CA VAL A 217 -2.93 1.54 -2.54
C VAL A 217 -2.39 0.23 -3.10
N SER A 218 -1.52 0.34 -4.10
CA SER A 218 -1.08 -0.79 -4.92
C SER A 218 0.27 -1.32 -4.44
N TYR A 219 0.28 -2.43 -3.68
CA TYR A 219 1.54 -3.08 -3.31
C TYR A 219 2.07 -4.02 -4.41
N ALA A 220 3.37 -4.39 -4.33
CA ALA A 220 4.11 -5.15 -5.34
C ALA A 220 4.00 -4.56 -6.76
N CYS A 221 3.74 -3.27 -6.86
CA CYS A 221 3.47 -2.56 -8.09
C CYS A 221 4.65 -2.53 -9.08
N LEU A 222 5.87 -2.67 -8.58
CA LEU A 222 7.10 -2.75 -9.38
C LEU A 222 7.60 -4.19 -9.60
N CYS A 223 6.78 -5.21 -9.30
CA CYS A 223 7.08 -6.62 -9.56
C CYS A 223 8.49 -7.04 -9.10
N LYS A 224 8.87 -6.64 -7.87
CA LYS A 224 10.20 -6.90 -7.27
C LYS A 224 11.38 -6.34 -8.06
N GLY A 225 11.17 -5.32 -8.89
CA GLY A 225 12.20 -4.73 -9.75
C GLY A 225 12.30 -5.40 -11.12
N ALA A 226 11.30 -6.17 -11.53
CA ALA A 226 11.30 -6.87 -12.82
C ALA A 226 11.29 -5.92 -14.03
N TYR A 227 10.89 -4.67 -13.84
CA TYR A 227 10.95 -3.68 -14.93
C TYR A 227 12.39 -3.31 -15.33
N GLU A 228 13.34 -3.39 -14.40
CA GLU A 228 14.78 -3.20 -14.69
C GLU A 228 15.52 -4.52 -14.94
N ASP A 229 15.05 -5.62 -14.34
CA ASP A 229 15.68 -6.94 -14.42
C ASP A 229 14.60 -8.02 -14.54
N GLU A 230 14.33 -8.46 -15.76
CA GLU A 230 13.29 -9.46 -16.06
C GLU A 230 13.52 -10.81 -15.36
N SER A 231 14.76 -11.12 -14.92
CA SER A 231 15.04 -12.33 -14.14
C SER A 231 14.30 -12.36 -12.79
N ARG A 232 13.83 -11.19 -12.33
CA ARG A 232 13.06 -11.00 -11.09
C ARG A 232 11.55 -11.12 -11.29
N LEU A 233 11.09 -11.36 -12.53
CA LEU A 233 9.66 -11.43 -12.82
C LEU A 233 8.99 -12.52 -11.95
N PRO A 234 7.94 -12.19 -11.19
CA PRO A 234 7.18 -13.18 -10.47
C PRO A 234 6.59 -14.24 -11.43
N GLU A 235 6.60 -15.52 -11.04
CA GLU A 235 6.11 -16.64 -11.86
C GLU A 235 4.66 -16.45 -12.32
N ASP A 236 3.86 -15.78 -11.50
CA ASP A 236 2.45 -15.48 -11.75
C ASP A 236 2.20 -14.17 -12.51
N CYS A 237 3.26 -13.57 -13.09
CA CYS A 237 3.17 -12.38 -13.94
C CYS A 237 3.60 -12.68 -15.38
N ILE A 238 3.02 -11.92 -16.32
CA ILE A 238 3.37 -11.97 -17.75
C ILE A 238 4.09 -10.68 -18.13
N ALA A 239 5.33 -10.78 -18.62
CA ALA A 239 6.07 -9.64 -19.17
C ALA A 239 5.51 -9.22 -20.54
N GLY A 240 5.73 -10.02 -21.55
CA GLY A 240 5.15 -9.88 -22.89
C GLY A 240 5.24 -8.49 -23.51
N ALA A 241 4.20 -8.13 -24.27
CA ALA A 241 4.11 -6.85 -24.96
C ALA A 241 4.11 -5.64 -23.99
N ARG A 242 3.56 -5.80 -22.79
CA ARG A 242 3.55 -4.73 -21.78
C ARG A 242 4.94 -4.34 -21.30
N MET A 243 5.80 -5.32 -21.04
CA MET A 243 7.19 -5.04 -20.67
C MET A 243 7.94 -4.34 -21.81
N ALA A 244 7.79 -4.86 -23.04
CA ALA A 244 8.41 -4.24 -24.21
C ALA A 244 7.95 -2.78 -24.41
N LEU A 245 6.66 -2.49 -24.21
CA LEU A 245 6.13 -1.14 -24.31
C LEU A 245 6.70 -0.22 -23.24
N VAL A 246 6.80 -0.67 -21.97
CA VAL A 246 7.40 0.10 -20.88
C VAL A 246 8.85 0.45 -21.19
N HIS A 247 9.65 -0.50 -21.67
CA HIS A 247 11.05 -0.26 -22.04
C HIS A 247 11.20 0.74 -23.20
N LYS A 248 10.34 0.60 -24.23
CA LYS A 248 10.30 1.55 -25.35
C LYS A 248 9.99 2.97 -24.87
N MET A 249 8.93 3.15 -24.07
CA MET A 249 8.54 4.46 -23.56
C MET A 249 9.60 5.04 -22.60
N ALA A 250 10.25 4.20 -21.80
CA ALA A 250 11.34 4.61 -20.92
C ALA A 250 12.51 5.20 -21.73
N GLN A 251 12.91 4.52 -22.81
CA GLN A 251 13.94 5.01 -23.71
C GLN A 251 13.54 6.34 -24.38
N GLU A 252 12.33 6.45 -24.91
CA GLU A 252 11.83 7.64 -25.59
C GLU A 252 11.74 8.86 -24.66
N LYS A 253 11.42 8.64 -23.36
CA LYS A 253 11.25 9.70 -22.37
C LYS A 253 12.51 9.96 -21.52
N GLY A 254 13.58 9.19 -21.70
CA GLY A 254 14.81 9.31 -20.89
C GLY A 254 14.55 9.03 -19.39
N LEU A 255 13.72 8.03 -19.10
CA LEU A 255 13.34 7.58 -17.76
C LEU A 255 13.72 6.11 -17.56
N ASN A 256 13.73 5.64 -16.30
CA ASN A 256 13.81 4.21 -16.03
C ASN A 256 12.43 3.52 -16.24
N PRO A 257 12.40 2.22 -16.54
CA PRO A 257 11.16 1.48 -16.76
C PRO A 257 10.16 1.53 -15.59
N SER A 258 10.63 1.46 -14.34
CA SER A 258 9.77 1.61 -13.15
C SER A 258 9.06 2.97 -13.09
N ALA A 259 9.70 4.05 -13.54
CA ALA A 259 9.07 5.36 -13.59
C ALA A 259 7.88 5.38 -14.57
N ILE A 260 7.97 4.68 -15.71
CA ILE A 260 6.85 4.53 -16.65
C ILE A 260 5.70 3.74 -16.02
N ALA A 261 6.00 2.64 -15.32
CA ALA A 261 4.99 1.86 -14.60
C ALA A 261 4.30 2.68 -13.50
N ILE A 262 5.04 3.51 -12.77
CA ILE A 262 4.49 4.44 -11.78
C ILE A 262 3.61 5.49 -12.46
N ALA A 263 4.09 6.09 -13.56
CA ALA A 263 3.31 7.07 -14.34
C ALA A 263 1.98 6.46 -14.81
N TRP A 264 1.99 5.22 -15.32
CA TRP A 264 0.76 4.51 -15.65
C TRP A 264 -0.22 4.48 -14.48
N MET A 265 0.20 3.98 -13.32
CA MET A 265 -0.67 3.83 -12.16
C MET A 265 -1.19 5.17 -11.63
N THR A 266 -0.35 6.20 -11.56
CA THR A 266 -0.76 7.52 -11.07
C THR A 266 -1.70 8.26 -12.04
N ASN A 267 -1.67 7.94 -13.34
CA ASN A 267 -2.54 8.52 -14.37
C ASN A 267 -3.83 7.69 -14.61
N LEU A 268 -3.97 6.47 -14.06
CA LEU A 268 -5.11 5.58 -14.31
C LEU A 268 -6.47 6.21 -14.07
N HIS A 269 -6.61 7.06 -13.07
CA HIS A 269 -7.86 7.76 -12.75
C HIS A 269 -8.40 8.66 -13.86
N ARG A 270 -7.59 8.94 -14.89
CA ARG A 270 -8.01 9.67 -16.10
C ARG A 270 -8.77 8.77 -17.08
N LEU A 271 -8.66 7.46 -16.94
CA LEU A 271 -9.41 6.49 -17.73
C LEU A 271 -10.81 6.29 -17.12
N PRO A 272 -11.87 6.24 -17.94
CA PRO A 272 -13.24 6.02 -17.45
C PRO A 272 -13.37 4.73 -16.62
N GLY A 273 -13.99 4.82 -15.45
CA GLY A 273 -14.25 3.67 -14.58
C GLY A 273 -13.04 3.18 -13.78
N MET A 274 -11.95 3.94 -13.76
CA MET A 274 -10.74 3.59 -13.00
C MET A 274 -10.63 4.40 -11.70
N PRO A 275 -10.36 3.74 -10.56
CA PRO A 275 -10.14 4.43 -9.30
C PRO A 275 -8.80 5.18 -9.30
N ARG A 276 -8.61 6.03 -8.30
CA ARG A 276 -7.28 6.56 -8.02
C ARG A 276 -6.39 5.45 -7.48
N VAL A 277 -5.22 5.27 -8.10
CA VAL A 277 -4.22 4.30 -7.68
C VAL A 277 -3.01 5.02 -7.11
N ILE A 278 -2.54 4.56 -5.94
CA ILE A 278 -1.37 5.07 -5.22
C ILE A 278 -0.34 3.93 -5.17
N PRO A 279 0.69 3.95 -6.03
CA PRO A 279 1.76 2.94 -5.99
C PRO A 279 2.47 2.93 -4.64
N LEU A 280 2.62 1.73 -4.07
CA LEU A 280 3.37 1.47 -2.84
C LEU A 280 4.59 0.62 -3.17
N PHE A 281 5.79 1.14 -2.92
CA PHE A 281 7.03 0.44 -3.20
C PHE A 281 8.14 0.80 -2.20
N SER A 282 9.10 -0.12 -2.06
CA SER A 282 10.38 0.10 -1.38
C SER A 282 11.46 0.35 -2.42
N ALA A 283 12.44 1.17 -2.10
CA ALA A 283 13.54 1.54 -3.00
C ALA A 283 14.77 1.96 -2.21
N THR A 284 15.96 1.85 -2.80
CA THR A 284 17.16 2.56 -2.32
C THR A 284 17.02 4.06 -2.60
N PRO A 285 17.82 4.94 -1.97
CA PRO A 285 17.76 6.38 -2.22
C PRO A 285 17.94 6.75 -3.70
N ALA A 286 18.84 6.07 -4.42
CA ALA A 286 19.05 6.28 -5.85
C ALA A 286 17.81 5.86 -6.67
N GLN A 287 17.31 4.65 -6.46
CA GLN A 287 16.11 4.16 -7.13
C GLN A 287 14.89 5.04 -6.84
N LEU A 288 14.78 5.56 -5.62
CA LEU A 288 13.68 6.43 -5.22
C LEU A 288 13.66 7.71 -6.05
N ARG A 289 14.84 8.37 -6.22
CA ARG A 289 14.95 9.60 -7.04
C ARG A 289 14.54 9.35 -8.49
N ASP A 290 14.99 8.23 -9.08
CA ASP A 290 14.66 7.88 -10.45
C ASP A 290 13.18 7.51 -10.62
N ASN A 291 12.65 6.68 -9.74
CA ASN A 291 11.25 6.23 -9.76
C ASN A 291 10.26 7.39 -9.58
N LEU A 292 10.59 8.35 -8.71
CA LEU A 292 9.72 9.50 -8.46
C LEU A 292 9.62 10.46 -9.64
N ARG A 293 10.50 10.39 -10.65
CA ARG A 293 10.33 11.11 -11.91
C ARG A 293 9.05 10.68 -12.64
N GLY A 294 8.63 9.42 -12.48
CA GLY A 294 7.36 8.92 -13.03
C GLY A 294 6.12 9.57 -12.42
N VAL A 295 6.20 10.06 -11.18
CA VAL A 295 5.07 10.71 -10.49
C VAL A 295 4.68 12.04 -11.18
N THR A 296 5.64 12.75 -11.71
CA THR A 296 5.43 14.04 -12.39
C THR A 296 5.15 13.88 -13.88
N LEU A 297 5.25 12.67 -14.42
CA LEU A 297 4.98 12.40 -15.81
C LEU A 297 3.47 12.30 -16.06
N THR A 298 2.94 13.24 -16.81
CA THR A 298 1.59 13.15 -17.36
C THR A 298 1.66 12.42 -18.70
N LEU A 299 1.09 11.22 -18.76
CA LEU A 299 0.94 10.47 -20.01
C LEU A 299 -0.11 11.16 -20.90
N THR A 300 0.06 11.16 -22.20
CA THR A 300 -0.99 11.62 -23.12
C THR A 300 -2.18 10.65 -23.11
N ASP A 301 -3.31 11.07 -23.64
CA ASP A 301 -4.48 10.17 -23.71
C ASP A 301 -4.23 9.01 -24.67
N GLU A 302 -3.47 9.24 -25.76
CA GLU A 302 -3.05 8.21 -26.69
C GLU A 302 -2.09 7.19 -26.01
N GLU A 303 -1.14 7.67 -25.19
CA GLU A 303 -0.23 6.79 -24.42
C GLU A 303 -1.00 5.96 -23.40
N LEU A 304 -1.98 6.56 -22.69
CA LEU A 304 -2.82 5.85 -21.75
C LEU A 304 -3.68 4.78 -22.43
N GLU A 305 -4.32 5.10 -23.54
CA GLU A 305 -5.09 4.11 -24.31
C GLU A 305 -4.21 3.03 -24.91
N LEU A 306 -2.99 3.36 -25.41
CA LEU A 306 -2.03 2.39 -25.89
C LEU A 306 -1.64 1.41 -24.76
N MET A 307 -1.24 1.93 -23.60
CA MET A 307 -0.83 1.10 -22.46
C MET A 307 -1.99 0.23 -21.94
N LYS A 308 -3.22 0.73 -21.95
CA LYS A 308 -4.41 -0.01 -21.53
C LYS A 308 -4.72 -1.18 -22.48
N ASN A 309 -4.52 -1.00 -23.79
CA ASN A 309 -4.91 -1.96 -24.81
C ASN A 309 -3.78 -2.94 -25.17
N THR A 310 -2.57 -2.75 -24.65
CA THR A 310 -1.44 -3.69 -24.73
C THR A 310 -1.57 -4.78 -23.69
#